data_5c0649505385c349fecbd04a357e88c1
#
_entry.id   5c0649505385c349fecbd04a357e88c1
#
_cell.length_a   1.000
_cell.length_b   1.000
_cell.length_c   1.000
_cell.angle_alpha   90.00
_cell.angle_beta   90.00
_cell.angle_gamma   90.00
#
_symmetry.space_group_name_H-M   'P 1'
#
loop_
_entity.id
_entity.type
_entity.pdbx_description
1 polymer ?
#
loop_
_entity_poly.entity_id
_entity_poly.type
_entity_poly.pdbx_seq_one_letter_code
_entity_poly.pdbx_strand_id
1 'polypeptide(L)'
;LRCLNSNSDAIICHYPDAIKSFKKEGYKGPIYMCTQVGVDTDVYKPNDDFRTEIREKYGLGDSFVFGSATRFTADKGLDDIIDALPKDKDWKYLMIGGGLKSDENRLLQHLKARGIKDKVVMTGHINQQEMCKYWNAMDCALHTPRTADWVETFSVALVQAMATGLPVIGSDSGSVPYQLGPDALIVKERDTIALKDKMLWVLNNQDEAKKIGFKMKWRAEHCFSTHHLNDCIYDIFMDITNGTFDPNKVDQA
;
A
#
# COMPACT_ATOMS: atom_id res chain seq x y z
N LEU A 1 19.94 21.50 3.51
CA LEU A 1 18.94 22.48 3.00
C LEU A 1 19.54 23.75 2.40
N ARG A 2 20.58 24.36 2.96
CA ARG A 2 21.25 25.50 2.29
C ARG A 2 21.68 25.15 0.86
N CYS A 3 22.15 23.93 0.64
CA CYS A 3 22.54 23.44 -0.68
C CYS A 3 21.34 23.29 -1.63
N LEU A 4 20.20 22.81 -1.14
CA LEU A 4 18.98 22.67 -1.93
C LEU A 4 18.40 24.04 -2.35
N ASN A 5 18.37 25.00 -1.42
CA ASN A 5 17.88 26.37 -1.70
C ASN A 5 18.69 27.13 -2.76
N SER A 6 19.97 26.76 -2.97
CA SER A 6 20.86 27.44 -3.90
C SER A 6 21.10 26.68 -5.22
N ASN A 7 20.73 25.39 -5.28
CA ASN A 7 21.15 24.52 -6.38
C ASN A 7 20.01 23.66 -6.95
N SER A 8 18.77 23.92 -6.55
CA SER A 8 17.59 23.20 -7.06
C SER A 8 16.58 24.18 -7.60
N ASP A 9 16.14 23.98 -8.83
CA ASP A 9 15.09 24.78 -9.46
C ASP A 9 13.72 24.46 -8.84
N ALA A 10 13.51 23.19 -8.42
CA ALA A 10 12.30 22.73 -7.76
C ALA A 10 12.56 21.48 -6.91
N ILE A 11 11.59 21.12 -6.06
CA ILE A 11 11.52 19.85 -5.33
C ILE A 11 10.23 19.14 -5.72
N ILE A 12 10.31 17.82 -5.94
CA ILE A 12 9.14 16.96 -6.14
C ILE A 12 8.94 16.14 -4.88
N CYS A 13 7.76 16.22 -4.28
CA CYS A 13 7.35 15.46 -3.11
C CYS A 13 6.32 14.39 -3.49
N HIS A 14 6.27 13.29 -2.74
CA HIS A 14 5.41 12.16 -3.04
C HIS A 14 4.21 12.05 -2.08
N TYR A 15 4.20 12.86 -1.00
CA TYR A 15 3.11 12.93 -0.05
C TYR A 15 3.14 14.27 0.72
N PRO A 16 1.99 14.73 1.28
CA PRO A 16 1.83 16.09 1.81
C PRO A 16 2.78 16.47 2.95
N ASP A 17 3.12 15.50 3.83
CA ASP A 17 3.99 15.83 4.98
C ASP A 17 5.45 16.07 4.58
N ALA A 18 5.89 15.55 3.42
CA ALA A 18 7.19 15.90 2.86
C ALA A 18 7.24 17.40 2.50
N ILE A 19 6.17 17.94 1.92
CA ILE A 19 6.05 19.39 1.62
C ILE A 19 6.17 20.22 2.90
N LYS A 20 5.40 19.83 3.96
CA LYS A 20 5.44 20.51 5.26
C LYS A 20 6.86 20.51 5.85
N SER A 21 7.56 19.37 5.72
CA SER A 21 8.93 19.24 6.21
C SER A 21 9.91 20.17 5.50
N PHE A 22 9.88 20.23 4.16
CA PHE A 22 10.74 21.14 3.40
C PHE A 22 10.43 22.61 3.70
N LYS A 23 9.14 22.99 3.77
CA LYS A 23 8.72 24.36 4.15
C LYS A 23 9.19 24.73 5.56
N LYS A 24 9.02 23.82 6.55
CA LYS A 24 9.46 24.03 7.94
C LYS A 24 10.98 24.22 8.06
N GLU A 25 11.74 23.55 7.21
CA GLU A 25 13.19 23.65 7.18
C GLU A 25 13.69 24.85 6.35
N GLY A 26 12.79 25.67 5.82
CA GLY A 26 13.10 26.94 5.18
C GLY A 26 13.38 26.86 3.68
N TYR A 27 12.92 25.80 2.99
CA TYR A 27 12.95 25.78 1.52
C TYR A 27 11.96 26.82 0.97
N LYS A 28 12.42 27.65 0.02
CA LYS A 28 11.68 28.78 -0.55
C LYS A 28 11.34 28.61 -2.03
N GLY A 29 11.93 27.60 -2.68
CA GLY A 29 11.69 27.33 -4.10
C GLY A 29 10.35 26.63 -4.34
N PRO A 30 10.03 26.36 -5.62
CA PRO A 30 8.87 25.59 -6.01
C PRO A 30 8.88 24.16 -5.42
N ILE A 31 7.72 23.71 -4.92
CA ILE A 31 7.53 22.32 -4.49
C ILE A 31 6.32 21.77 -5.24
N TYR A 32 6.50 20.66 -5.92
CA TYR A 32 5.44 19.96 -6.66
C TYR A 32 5.06 18.66 -5.95
N MET A 33 3.80 18.27 -6.08
CA MET A 33 3.34 16.93 -5.72
C MET A 33 3.31 16.06 -6.97
N CYS A 34 3.93 14.90 -6.88
CA CYS A 34 3.86 13.89 -7.93
C CYS A 34 4.12 12.51 -7.33
N THR A 35 3.47 11.47 -7.86
CA THR A 35 3.73 10.11 -7.41
C THR A 35 5.19 9.71 -7.64
N GLN A 36 5.75 8.90 -6.74
CA GLN A 36 7.14 8.45 -6.87
C GLN A 36 7.31 7.44 -8.00
N VAL A 37 6.34 6.54 -8.15
CA VAL A 37 6.34 5.46 -9.14
C VAL A 37 4.92 5.30 -9.64
N GLY A 38 4.74 5.22 -10.95
CA GLY A 38 3.45 4.89 -11.56
C GLY A 38 3.19 3.39 -11.50
N VAL A 39 1.93 3.00 -11.27
CA VAL A 39 1.46 1.64 -11.49
C VAL A 39 0.96 1.49 -12.92
N ASP A 40 1.35 0.39 -13.58
CA ASP A 40 0.80 0.02 -14.88
C ASP A 40 -0.59 -0.57 -14.70
N THR A 41 -1.63 0.23 -14.97
CA THR A 41 -3.03 -0.15 -14.81
C THR A 41 -3.55 -1.07 -15.92
N ASP A 42 -2.80 -1.29 -16.99
CA ASP A 42 -3.08 -2.31 -17.98
C ASP A 42 -2.64 -3.70 -17.50
N VAL A 43 -1.63 -3.76 -16.65
CA VAL A 43 -1.14 -4.98 -16.00
C VAL A 43 -1.90 -5.23 -14.69
N TYR A 44 -1.94 -4.24 -13.79
CA TYR A 44 -2.59 -4.35 -12.48
C TYR A 44 -4.07 -3.98 -12.57
N LYS A 45 -4.90 -4.98 -12.86
CA LYS A 45 -6.37 -4.87 -12.96
C LYS A 45 -7.04 -6.16 -12.49
N PRO A 46 -8.35 -6.14 -12.21
CA PRO A 46 -9.10 -7.36 -11.90
C PRO A 46 -8.99 -8.40 -13.02
N ASN A 47 -8.72 -9.66 -12.64
CA ASN A 47 -8.58 -10.79 -13.57
C ASN A 47 -8.94 -12.11 -12.87
N ASP A 48 -10.05 -12.73 -13.28
CA ASP A 48 -10.57 -13.94 -12.67
C ASP A 48 -9.72 -15.19 -12.98
N ASP A 49 -9.04 -15.24 -14.14
CA ASP A 49 -8.15 -16.34 -14.48
C ASP A 49 -6.94 -16.35 -13.53
N PHE A 50 -6.37 -15.18 -13.27
CA PHE A 50 -5.28 -15.03 -12.30
C PHE A 50 -5.71 -15.40 -10.86
N ARG A 51 -6.94 -14.99 -10.51
CA ARG A 51 -7.53 -15.36 -9.23
C ARG A 51 -7.63 -16.87 -9.08
N THR A 52 -8.16 -17.55 -10.08
CA THR A 52 -8.31 -19.01 -10.08
C THR A 52 -6.96 -19.71 -10.02
N GLU A 53 -6.01 -19.33 -10.89
CA GLU A 53 -4.66 -19.90 -10.94
C GLU A 53 -3.98 -19.93 -9.55
N ILE A 54 -3.95 -18.78 -8.86
CA ILE A 54 -3.24 -18.67 -7.58
C ILE A 54 -4.02 -19.36 -6.45
N ARG A 55 -5.35 -19.28 -6.46
CA ARG A 55 -6.17 -19.98 -5.45
C ARG A 55 -6.03 -21.50 -5.53
N GLU A 56 -5.99 -22.06 -6.72
CA GLU A 56 -5.73 -23.49 -6.95
C GLU A 56 -4.30 -23.84 -6.50
N LYS A 57 -3.30 -23.08 -6.94
CA LYS A 57 -1.88 -23.31 -6.61
C LYS A 57 -1.62 -23.43 -5.11
N TYR A 58 -2.31 -22.65 -4.30
CA TYR A 58 -2.08 -22.58 -2.85
C TYR A 58 -3.21 -23.20 -2.00
N GLY A 59 -4.19 -23.84 -2.63
CA GLY A 59 -5.31 -24.46 -1.93
C GLY A 59 -6.13 -23.48 -1.09
N LEU A 60 -6.36 -22.28 -1.63
CA LEU A 60 -7.11 -21.21 -0.92
C LEU A 60 -8.62 -21.46 -0.98
N GLY A 61 -9.12 -22.20 -1.98
CA GLY A 61 -10.53 -22.53 -2.17
C GLY A 61 -11.41 -21.28 -2.24
N ASP A 62 -12.60 -21.37 -1.67
CA ASP A 62 -13.56 -20.26 -1.58
C ASP A 62 -13.43 -19.43 -0.30
N SER A 63 -12.43 -19.72 0.55
CA SER A 63 -12.18 -18.95 1.76
C SER A 63 -11.93 -17.48 1.45
N PHE A 64 -12.32 -16.60 2.35
CA PHE A 64 -11.93 -15.19 2.27
C PHE A 64 -10.41 -15.05 2.44
N VAL A 65 -9.73 -14.40 1.51
CA VAL A 65 -8.27 -14.28 1.50
C VAL A 65 -7.84 -12.86 1.84
N PHE A 66 -7.29 -12.70 3.05
CA PHE A 66 -6.46 -11.54 3.36
C PHE A 66 -5.08 -11.71 2.73
N GLY A 67 -4.40 -10.61 2.41
CA GLY A 67 -3.03 -10.72 1.94
C GLY A 67 -2.20 -9.48 2.18
N SER A 68 -0.89 -9.67 2.18
CA SER A 68 0.09 -8.58 2.20
C SER A 68 1.30 -8.93 1.34
N ALA A 69 1.92 -7.93 0.73
CA ALA A 69 3.16 -8.07 -0.01
C ALA A 69 4.18 -7.06 0.52
N THR A 70 5.19 -7.56 1.24
CA THR A 70 6.18 -6.71 1.90
C THR A 70 7.42 -7.51 2.34
N ARG A 71 8.47 -6.81 2.72
CA ARG A 71 9.60 -7.42 3.44
C ARG A 71 9.15 -7.89 4.82
N PHE A 72 9.75 -8.96 5.34
CA PHE A 72 9.36 -9.53 6.65
C PHE A 72 10.08 -8.85 7.83
N THR A 73 10.40 -7.57 7.69
CA THR A 73 11.02 -6.73 8.72
C THR A 73 9.98 -6.18 9.71
N ALA A 74 10.42 -5.86 10.91
CA ALA A 74 9.54 -5.44 12.01
C ALA A 74 8.77 -4.14 11.72
N ASP A 75 9.36 -3.23 10.92
CA ASP A 75 8.74 -1.97 10.49
C ASP A 75 7.52 -2.16 9.58
N LYS A 76 7.32 -3.34 9.02
CA LYS A 76 6.17 -3.64 8.14
C LYS A 76 4.91 -4.11 8.88
N GLY A 77 4.96 -4.23 10.20
CA GLY A 77 3.79 -4.48 11.04
C GLY A 77 3.12 -5.85 10.86
N LEU A 78 3.84 -6.84 10.30
CA LEU A 78 3.29 -8.20 10.11
C LEU A 78 2.90 -8.86 11.43
N ASP A 79 3.57 -8.53 12.53
CA ASP A 79 3.21 -9.01 13.87
C ASP A 79 1.84 -8.48 14.30
N ASP A 80 1.53 -7.20 14.00
CA ASP A 80 0.21 -6.61 14.29
C ASP A 80 -0.89 -7.31 13.50
N ILE A 81 -0.62 -7.62 12.22
CA ILE A 81 -1.54 -8.41 11.39
C ILE A 81 -1.79 -9.77 12.02
N ILE A 82 -0.73 -10.51 12.39
CA ILE A 82 -0.84 -11.83 13.00
C ILE A 82 -1.67 -11.77 14.30
N ASP A 83 -1.46 -10.75 15.12
CA ASP A 83 -2.22 -10.56 16.37
C ASP A 83 -3.69 -10.20 16.13
N ALA A 84 -3.98 -9.46 15.08
CA ALA A 84 -5.32 -9.04 14.73
C ALA A 84 -6.17 -10.12 14.06
N LEU A 85 -5.56 -11.10 13.36
CA LEU A 85 -6.30 -12.13 12.62
C LEU A 85 -7.31 -12.87 13.52
N PRO A 86 -8.62 -12.88 13.18
CA PRO A 86 -9.67 -13.47 14.01
C PRO A 86 -9.59 -15.00 13.99
N LYS A 87 -9.53 -15.67 15.16
CA LYS A 87 -9.35 -17.13 15.25
C LYS A 87 -10.57 -17.91 14.75
N ASP A 88 -11.77 -17.44 15.04
CA ASP A 88 -13.01 -18.18 14.94
C ASP A 88 -13.79 -17.92 13.64
N LYS A 89 -13.10 -17.47 12.60
CA LYS A 89 -13.68 -17.19 11.29
C LYS A 89 -12.98 -17.99 10.19
N ASP A 90 -13.68 -18.25 9.11
CA ASP A 90 -13.08 -18.86 7.92
C ASP A 90 -12.42 -17.79 7.05
N TRP A 91 -11.10 -17.91 6.93
CA TRP A 91 -10.24 -17.06 6.11
C TRP A 91 -8.90 -17.77 5.86
N LYS A 92 -8.22 -17.31 4.85
CA LYS A 92 -6.80 -17.59 4.61
C LYS A 92 -6.00 -16.29 4.60
N TYR A 93 -4.70 -16.39 4.87
CA TYR A 93 -3.81 -15.24 4.76
C TYR A 93 -2.64 -15.56 3.83
N LEU A 94 -2.54 -14.79 2.74
CA LEU A 94 -1.47 -14.90 1.75
C LEU A 94 -0.38 -13.87 2.09
N MET A 95 0.70 -14.33 2.69
CA MET A 95 1.84 -13.51 3.10
C MET A 95 2.93 -13.61 2.04
N ILE A 96 3.08 -12.54 1.24
CA ILE A 96 4.02 -12.47 0.11
C ILE A 96 5.26 -11.67 0.52
N GLY A 97 6.42 -12.20 0.21
CA GLY A 97 7.69 -11.57 0.49
C GLY A 97 8.65 -12.45 1.25
N GLY A 98 9.69 -11.84 1.79
CA GLY A 98 10.72 -12.53 2.54
C GLY A 98 11.54 -11.55 3.37
N GLY A 99 12.47 -12.09 4.11
CA GLY A 99 13.39 -11.34 4.96
C GLY A 99 14.61 -12.15 5.30
N LEU A 100 15.31 -11.77 6.35
CA LEU A 100 16.34 -12.62 6.93
C LEU A 100 15.69 -13.89 7.49
N LYS A 101 16.43 -14.98 7.55
CA LYS A 101 15.94 -16.25 8.09
C LYS A 101 15.44 -16.12 9.54
N SER A 102 16.04 -15.21 10.31
CA SER A 102 15.60 -14.83 11.66
C SER A 102 14.18 -14.25 11.67
N ASP A 103 13.87 -13.36 10.71
CA ASP A 103 12.55 -12.73 10.60
C ASP A 103 11.48 -13.73 10.19
N GLU A 104 11.80 -14.58 9.21
CA GLU A 104 10.90 -15.66 8.78
C GLU A 104 10.60 -16.62 9.93
N ASN A 105 11.62 -17.04 10.68
CA ASN A 105 11.46 -17.90 11.84
C ASN A 105 10.64 -17.25 12.96
N ARG A 106 10.87 -15.95 13.22
CA ARG A 106 10.10 -15.18 14.20
C ARG A 106 8.62 -15.16 13.84
N LEU A 107 8.27 -14.83 12.61
CA LEU A 107 6.89 -14.81 12.13
C LEU A 107 6.26 -16.21 12.17
N LEU A 108 7.00 -17.24 11.77
CA LEU A 108 6.52 -18.63 11.82
C LEU A 108 6.23 -19.09 13.26
N GLN A 109 7.10 -18.74 14.22
CA GLN A 109 6.88 -19.03 15.63
C GLN A 109 5.65 -18.27 16.17
N HIS A 110 5.49 -17.00 15.78
CA HIS A 110 4.34 -16.19 16.16
C HIS A 110 3.02 -16.80 15.64
N LEU A 111 2.96 -17.21 14.37
CA LEU A 111 1.82 -17.91 13.79
C LEU A 111 1.46 -19.20 14.52
N LYS A 112 2.49 -20.00 14.91
CA LYS A 112 2.31 -21.22 15.70
C LYS A 112 1.77 -20.93 17.09
N ALA A 113 2.33 -19.93 17.78
CA ALA A 113 1.88 -19.52 19.11
C ALA A 113 0.42 -19.02 19.10
N ARG A 114 0.01 -18.37 18.02
CA ARG A 114 -1.38 -17.96 17.80
C ARG A 114 -2.31 -19.10 17.40
N GLY A 115 -1.77 -20.28 17.00
CA GLY A 115 -2.54 -21.43 16.53
C GLY A 115 -3.23 -21.22 15.18
N ILE A 116 -2.68 -20.36 14.31
CA ILE A 116 -3.26 -20.01 13.00
C ILE A 116 -2.34 -20.35 11.83
N LYS A 117 -1.24 -21.08 12.07
CA LYS A 117 -0.24 -21.38 11.02
C LYS A 117 -0.85 -22.05 9.79
N ASP A 118 -1.82 -22.93 9.97
CA ASP A 118 -2.46 -23.72 8.89
C ASP A 118 -3.41 -22.86 8.03
N LYS A 119 -3.75 -21.66 8.47
CA LYS A 119 -4.53 -20.67 7.70
C LYS A 119 -3.62 -19.71 6.90
N VAL A 120 -2.30 -19.79 7.06
CA VAL A 120 -1.36 -18.82 6.47
C VAL A 120 -0.43 -19.49 5.47
N VAL A 121 -0.42 -18.94 4.26
CA VAL A 121 0.51 -19.30 3.19
C VAL A 121 1.60 -18.25 3.12
N MET A 122 2.84 -18.64 3.37
CA MET A 122 4.03 -17.80 3.16
C MET A 122 4.63 -18.21 1.80
N THR A 123 4.53 -17.31 0.81
CA THR A 123 4.92 -17.64 -0.58
C THR A 123 6.43 -17.50 -0.84
N GLY A 124 7.14 -16.77 0.02
CA GLY A 124 8.46 -16.27 -0.32
C GLY A 124 8.39 -15.08 -1.27
N HIS A 125 9.54 -14.72 -1.83
CA HIS A 125 9.62 -13.62 -2.80
C HIS A 125 8.96 -14.01 -4.13
N ILE A 126 8.14 -13.10 -4.66
CA ILE A 126 7.47 -13.25 -5.95
C ILE A 126 8.03 -12.21 -6.91
N ASN A 127 8.26 -12.62 -8.17
CA ASN A 127 8.71 -11.73 -9.23
C ASN A 127 7.65 -10.64 -9.47
N GLN A 128 8.12 -9.42 -9.67
CA GLN A 128 7.27 -8.25 -9.96
C GLN A 128 6.29 -8.49 -11.12
N GLN A 129 6.69 -9.20 -12.15
CA GLN A 129 5.86 -9.53 -13.30
C GLN A 129 4.69 -10.46 -12.98
N GLU A 130 4.79 -11.22 -11.90
CA GLU A 130 3.76 -12.16 -11.44
C GLU A 130 2.86 -11.57 -10.34
N MET A 131 3.26 -10.46 -9.73
CA MET A 131 2.56 -9.89 -8.57
C MET A 131 1.08 -9.60 -8.81
N CYS A 132 0.71 -9.22 -10.04
CA CYS A 132 -0.69 -8.97 -10.39
C CYS A 132 -1.58 -10.20 -10.14
N LYS A 133 -1.07 -11.42 -10.43
CA LYS A 133 -1.79 -12.67 -10.18
C LYS A 133 -2.09 -12.86 -8.69
N TYR A 134 -1.11 -12.57 -7.85
CA TYR A 134 -1.24 -12.75 -6.41
C TYR A 134 -2.19 -11.74 -5.77
N TRP A 135 -2.17 -10.48 -6.24
CA TRP A 135 -3.17 -9.49 -5.81
C TRP A 135 -4.59 -9.94 -6.15
N ASN A 136 -4.80 -10.49 -7.34
CA ASN A 136 -6.11 -11.00 -7.78
C ASN A 136 -6.62 -12.18 -6.96
N ALA A 137 -5.75 -12.96 -6.31
CA ALA A 137 -6.16 -14.06 -5.43
C ALA A 137 -6.75 -13.62 -4.09
N MET A 138 -6.51 -12.37 -3.69
CA MET A 138 -6.95 -11.81 -2.42
C MET A 138 -8.37 -11.23 -2.50
N ASP A 139 -8.98 -11.03 -1.32
CA ASP A 139 -10.25 -10.32 -1.14
C ASP A 139 -10.08 -9.01 -0.37
N CYS A 140 -8.99 -8.88 0.40
CA CYS A 140 -8.62 -7.67 1.09
C CYS A 140 -7.10 -7.62 1.31
N ALA A 141 -6.47 -6.51 0.97
CA ALA A 141 -5.05 -6.29 1.25
C ALA A 141 -4.85 -5.63 2.63
N LEU A 142 -3.75 -5.99 3.28
CA LEU A 142 -3.33 -5.46 4.57
C LEU A 142 -1.97 -4.77 4.42
N HIS A 143 -1.89 -3.51 4.81
CA HIS A 143 -0.66 -2.72 4.73
C HIS A 143 -0.51 -1.85 5.97
N THR A 144 0.21 -2.36 6.97
CA THR A 144 0.28 -1.79 8.32
C THR A 144 1.70 -1.43 8.74
N PRO A 145 2.45 -0.63 7.94
CA PRO A 145 3.80 -0.23 8.33
C PRO A 145 3.78 0.57 9.65
N ARG A 146 4.96 0.62 10.31
CA ARG A 146 5.20 1.33 11.56
C ARG A 146 6.26 2.39 11.35
N THR A 147 6.08 3.57 11.91
CA THR A 147 6.97 4.74 11.77
C THR A 147 8.23 4.68 12.65
N ALA A 148 8.47 3.58 13.41
CA ALA A 148 9.50 3.55 14.47
C ALA A 148 10.92 3.88 13.96
N ASP A 149 11.35 3.25 12.87
CA ASP A 149 12.71 3.40 12.33
C ASP A 149 12.73 3.94 10.89
N TRP A 150 11.60 3.86 10.19
CA TRP A 150 11.45 4.26 8.79
C TRP A 150 10.02 4.69 8.49
N VAL A 151 9.86 5.90 7.96
CA VAL A 151 8.56 6.40 7.50
C VAL A 151 8.28 5.86 6.10
N GLU A 152 7.13 5.22 5.90
CA GLU A 152 6.67 4.84 4.55
C GLU A 152 6.32 6.10 3.76
N THR A 153 7.16 6.44 2.80
CA THR A 153 6.99 7.65 1.99
C THR A 153 6.16 7.41 0.74
N PHE A 154 6.21 6.20 0.19
CA PHE A 154 5.37 5.73 -0.91
C PHE A 154 5.44 4.20 -1.01
N SER A 155 4.30 3.55 -1.00
CA SER A 155 4.22 2.10 -1.15
C SER A 155 3.72 1.69 -2.53
N VAL A 156 4.61 1.12 -3.34
CA VAL A 156 4.26 0.57 -4.66
C VAL A 156 3.30 -0.61 -4.51
N ALA A 157 3.54 -1.50 -3.54
CA ALA A 157 2.68 -2.65 -3.26
C ALA A 157 1.24 -2.24 -2.94
N LEU A 158 1.08 -1.13 -2.20
CA LEU A 158 -0.22 -0.56 -1.87
C LEU A 158 -0.97 -0.11 -3.13
N VAL A 159 -0.31 0.64 -4.01
CA VAL A 159 -0.93 1.13 -5.25
C VAL A 159 -1.27 -0.01 -6.20
N GLN A 160 -0.44 -1.05 -6.26
CA GLN A 160 -0.73 -2.27 -7.04
C GLN A 160 -1.99 -2.98 -6.54
N ALA A 161 -2.14 -3.15 -5.21
CA ALA A 161 -3.34 -3.71 -4.61
C ALA A 161 -4.59 -2.87 -4.93
N MET A 162 -4.47 -1.54 -4.84
CA MET A 162 -5.55 -0.61 -5.19
C MET A 162 -5.95 -0.75 -6.66
N ALA A 163 -4.99 -0.81 -7.58
CA ALA A 163 -5.24 -0.93 -9.02
C ALA A 163 -5.98 -2.24 -9.39
N THR A 164 -5.77 -3.32 -8.63
CA THR A 164 -6.54 -4.57 -8.80
C THR A 164 -7.93 -4.53 -8.16
N GLY A 165 -8.35 -3.39 -7.62
CA GLY A 165 -9.69 -3.20 -7.04
C GLY A 165 -9.88 -3.79 -5.65
N LEU A 166 -8.80 -4.11 -4.95
CA LEU A 166 -8.88 -4.63 -3.60
C LEU A 166 -9.19 -3.52 -2.58
N PRO A 167 -10.11 -3.77 -1.64
CA PRO A 167 -10.17 -2.97 -0.43
C PRO A 167 -8.87 -3.17 0.36
N VAL A 168 -8.35 -2.10 0.93
CA VAL A 168 -7.11 -2.14 1.73
C VAL A 168 -7.39 -1.64 3.14
N ILE A 169 -6.92 -2.39 4.14
CA ILE A 169 -6.82 -1.92 5.52
C ILE A 169 -5.38 -1.45 5.74
N GLY A 170 -5.18 -0.18 6.06
CA GLY A 170 -3.86 0.44 6.26
C GLY A 170 -3.68 1.02 7.65
N SER A 171 -2.42 1.18 8.10
CA SER A 171 -2.10 2.00 9.27
C SER A 171 -2.02 3.48 8.91
N ASP A 172 -2.11 4.36 9.92
CA ASP A 172 -1.93 5.80 9.80
C ASP A 172 -0.44 6.23 9.66
N SER A 173 0.40 5.32 9.19
CA SER A 173 1.84 5.53 9.02
C SER A 173 2.18 6.25 7.72
N GLY A 174 2.95 7.31 7.83
CA GLY A 174 3.57 8.00 6.69
C GLY A 174 2.59 8.38 5.58
N SER A 175 2.86 7.93 4.35
CA SER A 175 2.05 8.22 3.17
C SER A 175 0.79 7.35 3.03
N VAL A 176 0.61 6.31 3.85
CA VAL A 176 -0.48 5.33 3.69
C VAL A 176 -1.86 5.98 3.65
N PRO A 177 -2.22 6.90 4.59
CA PRO A 177 -3.52 7.58 4.53
C PRO A 177 -3.71 8.40 3.26
N TYR A 178 -2.65 9.09 2.80
CA TYR A 178 -2.68 9.86 1.57
C TYR A 178 -2.90 8.96 0.34
N GLN A 179 -2.17 7.83 0.25
CA GLN A 179 -2.30 6.91 -0.88
C GLN A 179 -3.70 6.29 -0.93
N LEU A 180 -4.23 5.84 0.20
CA LEU A 180 -5.54 5.17 0.28
C LEU A 180 -6.72 6.14 0.08
N GLY A 181 -6.57 7.40 0.48
CA GLY A 181 -7.62 8.40 0.35
C GLY A 181 -8.66 8.40 1.48
N PRO A 182 -9.67 9.29 1.39
CA PRO A 182 -10.56 9.60 2.52
C PRO A 182 -11.55 8.47 2.90
N ASP A 183 -11.87 7.60 1.95
CA ASP A 183 -12.80 6.47 2.18
C ASP A 183 -12.10 5.22 2.74
N ALA A 184 -10.82 5.33 3.09
CA ALA A 184 -9.98 4.19 3.44
C ALA A 184 -10.26 3.60 4.82
N LEU A 185 -9.99 2.31 4.95
CA LEU A 185 -10.03 1.59 6.21
C LEU A 185 -8.71 1.78 6.97
N ILE A 186 -8.55 2.95 7.61
CA ILE A 186 -7.34 3.29 8.36
C ILE A 186 -7.49 2.90 9.83
N VAL A 187 -6.40 2.40 10.41
CA VAL A 187 -6.24 2.15 11.83
C VAL A 187 -4.97 2.84 12.34
N LYS A 188 -4.88 3.11 13.64
CA LYS A 188 -3.63 3.59 14.23
C LYS A 188 -2.56 2.51 14.19
N GLU A 189 -1.30 2.94 14.04
CA GLU A 189 -0.16 2.03 14.17
C GLU A 189 -0.26 1.21 15.46
N ARG A 190 0.00 -0.10 15.35
CA ARG A 190 0.00 -1.05 16.49
C ARG A 190 -1.35 -1.23 17.19
N ASP A 191 -2.43 -0.64 16.70
CA ASP A 191 -3.77 -0.90 17.24
C ASP A 191 -4.35 -2.20 16.65
N THR A 192 -3.93 -3.30 17.22
CA THR A 192 -4.36 -4.65 16.80
C THR A 192 -5.84 -4.91 17.06
N ILE A 193 -6.45 -4.17 17.98
CA ILE A 193 -7.90 -4.28 18.27
C ILE A 193 -8.68 -3.63 17.14
N ALA A 194 -8.38 -2.38 16.81
CA ALA A 194 -9.02 -1.69 15.68
C ALA A 194 -8.76 -2.41 14.35
N LEU A 195 -7.55 -2.96 14.14
CA LEU A 195 -7.22 -3.75 12.97
C LEU A 195 -8.10 -5.01 12.88
N LYS A 196 -8.26 -5.74 13.97
CA LYS A 196 -9.17 -6.90 14.04
C LYS A 196 -10.62 -6.51 13.73
N ASP A 197 -11.10 -5.39 14.29
CA ASP A 197 -12.47 -4.92 14.06
C ASP A 197 -12.69 -4.57 12.57
N LYS A 198 -11.71 -3.94 11.92
CA LYS A 198 -11.77 -3.69 10.47
C LYS A 198 -11.74 -4.98 9.65
N MET A 199 -10.92 -5.97 10.02
CA MET A 199 -10.91 -7.28 9.37
C MET A 199 -12.27 -7.98 9.52
N LEU A 200 -12.87 -7.97 10.72
CA LEU A 200 -14.19 -8.53 10.96
C LEU A 200 -15.28 -7.78 10.16
N TRP A 201 -15.16 -6.46 10.08
CA TRP A 201 -16.09 -5.66 9.30
C TRP A 201 -16.04 -6.05 7.82
N VAL A 202 -14.86 -6.18 7.22
CA VAL A 202 -14.69 -6.58 5.81
C VAL A 202 -15.25 -7.99 5.58
N LEU A 203 -14.98 -8.95 6.48
CA LEU A 203 -15.52 -10.31 6.40
C LEU A 203 -17.05 -10.33 6.39
N ASN A 204 -17.68 -9.47 7.18
CA ASN A 204 -19.12 -9.44 7.35
C ASN A 204 -19.84 -8.53 6.33
N ASN A 205 -19.12 -7.65 5.62
CA ASN A 205 -19.68 -6.63 4.71
C ASN A 205 -18.92 -6.63 3.37
N GLN A 206 -18.80 -7.80 2.74
CA GLN A 206 -17.95 -7.98 1.55
C GLN A 206 -18.36 -7.08 0.38
N ASP A 207 -19.67 -6.86 0.17
CA ASP A 207 -20.14 -6.01 -0.94
C ASP A 207 -19.80 -4.54 -0.70
N GLU A 208 -19.89 -4.05 0.54
CA GLU A 208 -19.45 -2.69 0.86
C GLU A 208 -17.93 -2.55 0.78
N ALA A 209 -17.18 -3.58 1.19
CA ALA A 209 -15.73 -3.62 1.03
C ALA A 209 -15.32 -3.57 -0.44
N LYS A 210 -16.02 -4.28 -1.34
CA LYS A 210 -15.81 -4.19 -2.79
C LYS A 210 -16.03 -2.77 -3.33
N LYS A 211 -17.06 -2.07 -2.86
CA LYS A 211 -17.28 -0.66 -3.27
C LYS A 211 -16.11 0.24 -2.86
N ILE A 212 -15.53 0.02 -1.67
CA ILE A 212 -14.31 0.71 -1.25
C ILE A 212 -13.15 0.35 -2.20
N GLY A 213 -12.98 -0.92 -2.54
CA GLY A 213 -11.97 -1.37 -3.51
C GLY A 213 -12.11 -0.69 -4.87
N PHE A 214 -13.32 -0.51 -5.39
CA PHE A 214 -13.55 0.23 -6.63
C PHE A 214 -13.14 1.71 -6.54
N LYS A 215 -13.41 2.38 -5.42
CA LYS A 215 -12.94 3.75 -5.20
C LYS A 215 -11.40 3.83 -5.14
N MET A 216 -10.77 2.85 -4.50
CA MET A 216 -9.30 2.75 -4.46
C MET A 216 -8.72 2.48 -5.84
N LYS A 217 -9.34 1.62 -6.64
CA LYS A 217 -8.95 1.40 -8.04
C LYS A 217 -9.03 2.68 -8.85
N TRP A 218 -10.15 3.40 -8.77
CA TRP A 218 -10.31 4.69 -9.43
C TRP A 218 -9.17 5.66 -9.03
N ARG A 219 -8.85 5.73 -7.74
CA ARG A 219 -7.75 6.56 -7.25
C ARG A 219 -6.39 6.12 -7.78
N ALA A 220 -6.11 4.82 -7.84
CA ALA A 220 -4.87 4.30 -8.42
C ALA A 220 -4.73 4.69 -9.89
N GLU A 221 -5.81 4.59 -10.66
CA GLU A 221 -5.84 4.94 -12.09
C GLU A 221 -5.62 6.44 -12.33
N HIS A 222 -6.20 7.32 -11.50
CA HIS A 222 -6.21 8.76 -11.74
C HIS A 222 -5.10 9.53 -11.03
N CYS A 223 -4.55 8.98 -9.92
CA CYS A 223 -3.53 9.66 -9.13
C CYS A 223 -2.17 8.97 -9.14
N PHE A 224 -2.11 7.66 -9.45
CA PHE A 224 -0.90 6.87 -9.28
C PHE A 224 -0.57 5.98 -10.49
N SER A 225 -1.25 6.14 -11.61
CA SER A 225 -0.92 5.39 -12.83
C SER A 225 0.38 5.89 -13.48
N THR A 226 0.98 5.04 -14.31
CA THR A 226 2.15 5.43 -15.12
C THR A 226 1.82 6.60 -16.06
N HIS A 227 0.59 6.66 -16.60
CA HIS A 227 0.14 7.79 -17.41
C HIS A 227 0.12 9.09 -16.59
N HIS A 228 -0.53 9.06 -15.42
CA HIS A 228 -0.57 10.24 -14.54
C HIS A 228 0.84 10.70 -14.13
N LEU A 229 1.75 9.76 -13.83
CA LEU A 229 3.15 10.11 -13.51
C LEU A 229 3.81 10.82 -14.68
N ASN A 230 3.66 10.32 -15.91
CA ASN A 230 4.27 10.91 -17.10
C ASN A 230 3.74 12.32 -17.36
N ASP A 231 2.42 12.50 -17.29
CA ASP A 231 1.79 13.82 -17.48
C ASP A 231 2.24 14.78 -16.39
N CYS A 232 2.25 14.36 -15.13
CA CYS A 232 2.70 15.18 -14.00
C CYS A 232 4.17 15.63 -14.16
N ILE A 233 5.06 14.71 -14.51
CA ILE A 233 6.48 15.03 -14.73
C ILE A 233 6.65 15.97 -15.92
N TYR A 234 5.92 15.73 -17.02
CA TYR A 234 5.95 16.63 -18.19
C TYR A 234 5.52 18.05 -17.81
N ASP A 235 4.40 18.20 -17.11
CA ASP A 235 3.87 19.50 -16.68
C ASP A 235 4.84 20.24 -15.74
N ILE A 236 5.46 19.49 -14.80
CA ILE A 236 6.49 20.07 -13.90
C ILE A 236 7.68 20.61 -14.70
N PHE A 237 8.20 19.86 -15.67
CA PHE A 237 9.30 20.34 -16.51
C PHE A 237 8.92 21.55 -17.35
N MET A 238 7.70 21.59 -17.90
CA MET A 238 7.21 22.73 -18.65
C MET A 238 7.04 23.97 -17.77
N ASP A 239 6.51 23.81 -16.56
CA ASP A 239 6.38 24.91 -15.59
C ASP A 239 7.75 25.50 -15.21
N ILE A 240 8.73 24.65 -14.93
CA ILE A 240 10.09 25.09 -14.59
C ILE A 240 10.72 25.83 -15.77
N THR A 241 10.61 25.27 -16.99
CA THR A 241 11.22 25.82 -18.19
C THR A 241 10.62 27.18 -18.57
N ASN A 242 9.31 27.34 -18.39
CA ASN A 242 8.58 28.57 -18.73
C ASN A 242 8.52 29.59 -17.57
N GLY A 243 8.94 29.22 -16.36
CA GLY A 243 8.84 30.01 -15.16
C GLY A 243 7.39 30.28 -14.71
N THR A 244 6.49 29.34 -14.97
CA THR A 244 5.03 29.46 -14.73
C THR A 244 4.56 28.75 -13.46
N PHE A 245 5.44 28.51 -12.50
CA PHE A 245 5.09 27.85 -11.23
C PHE A 245 3.91 28.53 -10.53
N ASP A 246 2.85 27.76 -10.27
CA ASP A 246 1.70 28.16 -9.46
C ASP A 246 1.71 27.40 -8.12
N PRO A 247 1.97 28.06 -6.98
CA PRO A 247 1.98 27.42 -5.67
C PRO A 247 0.61 26.85 -5.25
N ASN A 248 -0.49 27.27 -5.90
CA ASN A 248 -1.83 26.77 -5.61
C ASN A 248 -2.14 25.43 -6.30
N LYS A 249 -1.38 25.04 -7.33
CA LYS A 249 -1.50 23.73 -7.95
C LYS A 249 -0.99 22.57 -7.06
N VAL A 250 -0.22 22.88 -6.03
CA VAL A 250 0.41 21.90 -5.13
C VAL A 250 -0.60 21.20 -4.21
N ASP A 251 -1.75 21.82 -3.93
CA ASP A 251 -2.74 21.31 -2.96
C ASP A 251 -3.90 20.52 -3.61
N GLN A 252 -3.86 20.27 -4.92
CA GLN A 252 -4.98 19.64 -5.66
C GLN A 252 -4.79 18.15 -6.01
N ALA A 253 -3.75 17.48 -5.48
CA ALA A 253 -3.49 16.07 -5.75
C ALA A 253 -4.01 15.13 -4.64
#